data_96684d4a7cc03d929897dab962c66e6f
#
_entry.id   96684d4a7cc03d929897dab962c66e6f
#
_cell.length_a   1.000
_cell.length_b   1.000
_cell.length_c   1.000
_cell.angle_alpha   90.00
_cell.angle_beta   90.00
_cell.angle_gamma   90.00
#
_symmetry.space_group_name_H-M   'P 1'
#
loop_
_entity.id
_entity.type
_entity.pdbx_description
1 polymer ?
#
loop_
_entity_poly.entity_id
_entity_poly.type
_entity_poly.pdbx_seq_one_letter_code
_entity_poly.pdbx_strand_id
1 'polypeptide(L)' 'EEKRDMCRFILKVNDELGTTMVLIEHDMGVVMDISDRVVVLDYGKVIGDGTPDEVRSNQKVIDAYLGVEH' A
#
# COMPACT_ATOMS: atom_id res chain seq x y z
N GLU A 1 -13.85 -0.33 13.43
CA GLU A 1 -13.60 0.44 12.23
C GLU A 1 -13.69 -0.38 10.97
N GLU A 2 -14.34 0.19 9.99
CA GLU A 2 -14.57 -0.53 8.73
C GLU A 2 -13.29 -0.89 8.01
N LYS A 3 -12.34 0.04 7.96
CA LYS A 3 -11.08 -0.22 7.27
C LYS A 3 -10.27 -1.32 7.95
N ARG A 4 -10.26 -1.31 9.27
CA ARG A 4 -9.56 -2.33 10.02
C ARG A 4 -10.18 -3.71 9.78
N ASP A 5 -11.51 -3.76 9.77
CA ASP A 5 -12.22 -5.01 9.52
C ASP A 5 -11.97 -5.53 8.12
N MET A 6 -11.95 -4.62 7.14
CA MET A 6 -11.63 -4.97 5.77
C MET A 6 -10.23 -5.55 5.66
N CYS A 7 -9.26 -4.92 6.31
CA CYS A 7 -7.89 -5.41 6.28
C CYS A 7 -7.77 -6.80 6.89
N ARG A 8 -8.44 -7.01 8.01
CA ARG A 8 -8.43 -8.33 8.64
C ARG A 8 -9.01 -9.39 7.72
N PHE A 9 -10.10 -9.06 7.04
CA PHE A 9 -10.74 -9.97 6.11
C PHE A 9 -9.82 -10.32 4.96
N ILE A 10 -9.18 -9.31 4.37
CA ILE A 10 -8.26 -9.50 3.25
C ILE A 10 -7.10 -10.40 3.67
N LEU A 11 -6.49 -10.12 4.81
CA LEU A 11 -5.36 -10.91 5.28
C LEU A 11 -5.77 -12.34 5.57
N LYS A 12 -6.95 -12.52 6.14
CA LYS A 12 -7.46 -13.84 6.44
C LYS A 12 -7.69 -14.67 5.17
N VAL A 13 -8.31 -14.06 4.17
CA VAL A 13 -8.57 -14.74 2.90
C VAL A 13 -7.25 -15.11 2.23
N ASN A 14 -6.31 -14.19 2.21
CA ASN A 14 -5.01 -14.44 1.61
C ASN A 14 -4.29 -15.59 2.31
N ASP A 15 -4.33 -15.59 3.64
CA ASP A 15 -3.64 -16.60 4.42
C ASP A 15 -4.27 -17.97 4.26
N GLU A 16 -5.60 -18.04 4.33
CA GLU A 16 -6.31 -19.32 4.31
C GLU A 16 -6.37 -19.94 2.92
N LEU A 17 -6.53 -19.11 1.90
CA LEU A 17 -6.71 -19.61 0.53
C LEU A 17 -5.46 -19.51 -0.32
N GLY A 18 -4.43 -18.84 0.17
CA GLY A 18 -3.20 -18.64 -0.59
C GLY A 18 -3.41 -17.84 -1.87
N THR A 19 -4.43 -17.00 -1.90
CA THR A 19 -4.81 -16.27 -3.08
C THR A 19 -3.97 -14.99 -3.22
N THR A 20 -3.43 -14.78 -4.41
CA THR A 20 -2.79 -13.51 -4.73
C THR A 20 -3.87 -12.45 -4.89
N MET A 21 -3.70 -11.33 -4.21
CA MET A 21 -4.70 -10.27 -4.22
C MET A 21 -4.07 -8.95 -4.59
N VAL A 22 -4.81 -8.15 -5.36
CA VAL A 22 -4.39 -6.81 -5.73
C VAL A 22 -5.36 -5.83 -5.10
N LEU A 23 -4.82 -4.85 -4.38
CA LEU A 23 -5.61 -3.83 -3.72
C LEU A 23 -5.25 -2.48 -4.32
N ILE A 24 -6.28 -1.72 -4.71
CA ILE A 24 -6.09 -0.36 -5.19
C ILE A 24 -6.65 0.57 -4.12
N GLU A 25 -5.78 1.41 -3.57
CA GLU A 25 -6.16 2.21 -2.43
C GLU A 25 -5.32 3.48 -2.40
N HIS A 26 -5.86 4.52 -1.81
CA HIS A 26 -5.15 5.79 -1.63
C HIS A 26 -4.82 6.06 -0.16
N ASP A 27 -5.24 5.19 0.73
CA ASP A 27 -4.89 5.31 2.15
C ASP A 27 -3.56 4.59 2.35
N MET A 28 -2.50 5.37 2.48
CA MET A 28 -1.16 4.80 2.55
C MET A 28 -0.95 3.96 3.80
N GLY A 29 -1.63 4.30 4.89
CA GLY A 29 -1.54 3.49 6.09
C GLY A 29 -2.04 2.07 5.87
N VAL A 30 -3.18 1.95 5.20
CA VAL A 30 -3.74 0.64 4.87
C VAL A 30 -2.81 -0.12 3.95
N VAL A 31 -2.36 0.55 2.88
CA VAL A 31 -1.49 -0.09 1.89
C VAL A 31 -0.21 -0.61 2.53
N MET A 32 0.43 0.22 3.36
CA MET A 32 1.70 -0.16 3.98
C MET A 32 1.55 -1.28 5.00
N ASP A 33 0.38 -1.35 5.65
CA ASP A 33 0.16 -2.35 6.70
C ASP A 33 -0.07 -3.76 6.16
N ILE A 34 -0.72 -3.89 5.02
CA ILE A 34 -1.18 -5.21 4.58
C ILE A 34 -0.56 -5.69 3.27
N SER A 35 0.25 -4.89 2.61
CA SER A 35 0.79 -5.25 1.30
C SER A 35 2.17 -5.84 1.42
N ASP A 36 2.44 -6.85 0.58
CA ASP A 36 3.78 -7.41 0.45
C ASP A 36 4.59 -6.62 -0.56
N ARG A 37 3.92 -6.10 -1.58
CA ARG A 37 4.54 -5.30 -2.62
C ARG A 37 3.65 -4.11 -2.92
N VAL A 38 4.26 -2.95 -3.04
CA VAL A 38 3.55 -1.71 -3.29
C VAL A 38 4.06 -1.08 -4.58
N VAL A 39 3.14 -0.73 -5.45
CA VAL A 39 3.46 0.03 -6.66
C VAL A 39 2.75 1.37 -6.54
N VAL A 40 3.50 2.44 -6.63
CA VAL A 40 2.96 3.79 -6.44
C VAL A 40 2.90 4.51 -7.78
N LEU A 41 1.73 5.05 -8.09
CA LEU A 41 1.52 5.81 -9.32
C LEU A 41 1.29 7.27 -8.98
N ASP A 42 1.84 8.13 -9.82
CA ASP A 42 1.61 9.56 -9.74
C ASP A 42 1.42 10.07 -11.15
N TYR A 43 0.23 10.59 -11.42
CA TYR A 43 -0.14 11.03 -12.77
C TYR A 43 0.09 9.93 -13.81
N GLY A 44 -0.23 8.69 -13.45
CA GLY A 44 -0.12 7.56 -14.35
C GLY A 44 1.28 7.01 -14.52
N LYS A 45 2.26 7.53 -13.81
CA LYS A 45 3.64 7.05 -13.88
C LYS A 45 4.02 6.34 -12.61
N VAL A 46 4.77 5.26 -12.74
CA VAL A 46 5.27 4.52 -11.58
C VAL A 46 6.40 5.32 -10.96
N ILE A 47 6.23 5.72 -9.71
CA ILE A 47 7.28 6.44 -8.98
C ILE A 47 7.87 5.61 -7.85
N GLY A 48 7.30 4.46 -7.57
CA GLY A 48 7.83 3.56 -6.56
C GLY A 48 7.33 2.16 -6.80
N ASP A 49 8.16 1.17 -6.49
CA ASP A 49 7.82 -0.23 -6.66
C ASP A 49 8.75 -1.04 -5.75
N GLY A 50 8.18 -1.77 -4.82
CA GLY A 50 8.97 -2.58 -3.92
C GLY A 50 8.20 -2.96 -2.67
N THR A 51 8.93 -3.37 -1.64
CA THR A 51 8.31 -3.66 -0.35
C THR A 51 7.81 -2.36 0.27
N PRO A 52 6.90 -2.45 1.25
CA PRO A 52 6.45 -1.24 1.96
C PRO A 52 7.61 -0.41 2.51
N ASP A 53 8.64 -1.07 3.05
CA ASP A 53 9.79 -0.34 3.59
C ASP A 53 10.56 0.39 2.51
N GLU A 54 10.75 -0.25 1.36
CA GLU A 54 11.45 0.38 0.25
C GLU A 54 10.68 1.57 -0.29
N VAL A 55 9.37 1.40 -0.44
CA VAL A 55 8.51 2.47 -0.95
C VAL A 55 8.44 3.62 0.05
N ARG A 56 8.37 3.30 1.33
CA ARG A 56 8.29 4.33 2.38
C ARG A 56 9.54 5.19 2.39
N SER A 57 10.67 4.63 1.98
CA SER A 57 11.95 5.34 1.96
C SER A 57 12.21 6.06 0.64
N ASN A 58 11.35 5.88 -0.35
CA ASN A 58 11.53 6.47 -1.67
C ASN A 58 11.14 7.94 -1.63
N GLN A 59 12.10 8.81 -1.98
CA GLN A 59 11.89 10.25 -1.89
C GLN A 59 10.74 10.73 -2.78
N LYS A 60 10.59 10.16 -3.96
CA LYS A 60 9.50 10.54 -4.86
C LYS A 60 8.15 10.23 -4.25
N VAL A 61 8.04 9.09 -3.57
CA VAL A 61 6.81 8.69 -2.90
C VAL A 61 6.55 9.59 -1.70
N ILE A 62 7.58 9.88 -0.93
CA ILE A 62 7.47 10.77 0.22
C ILE A 62 6.95 12.12 -0.22
N ASP A 63 7.54 12.69 -1.27
CA ASP A 63 7.14 14.00 -1.77
C ASP A 63 5.70 14.00 -2.26
N ALA A 64 5.28 12.92 -2.91
CA ALA A 64 3.94 12.87 -3.49
C ALA A 64 2.84 12.57 -2.46
N TYR A 65 3.13 11.76 -1.46
CA TYR A 65 2.09 11.22 -0.60
C TYR A 65 2.37 11.28 0.89
N LEU A 66 3.59 11.10 1.32
CA LEU A 66 3.88 10.82 2.72
C LEU A 66 4.48 11.96 3.50
N GLY A 67 5.35 12.72 2.89
CA GLY A 67 6.16 13.68 3.62
C GLY A 67 5.74 15.12 3.43
N VAL A 68 4.62 15.33 2.80
CA VAL A 68 4.21 16.68 2.48
C VAL A 68 3.57 17.34 3.68
N GLU A 69 4.13 18.47 4.07
CA GLU A 69 3.56 19.28 5.12
C GLU A 69 2.63 20.29 4.51
N HIS A 70 1.43 20.27 4.96
CA HIS A 70 0.42 21.18 4.42
C HIS A 70 -0.19 22.03 5.49
#